data_57b8c609855accc7338105af766c77dd
#
_entry.id   57b8c609855accc7338105af766c77dd
#
_cell.length_a   1.000
_cell.length_b   1.000
_cell.length_c   1.000
_cell.angle_alpha   90.00
_cell.angle_beta   90.00
_cell.angle_gamma   90.00
#
_symmetry.space_group_name_H-M   'P 1'
#
loop_
_entity.id
_entity.type
_entity.pdbx_description
1 polymer ?
#
loop_
_entity_poly.entity_id
_entity_poly.type
_entity_poly.pdbx_seq_one_letter_code
_entity_poly.pdbx_strand_id
1 'polypeptide(L)'
;MKKLTDTEKYYSLFREFYEACAGERARIDKCESMFRGDHWYDVPADDPKEPRPVTPVLHSSIENIRADLEDYIPEAIITADSAAYSELAGTLTGIIRENHLNCSYDEEFRKLTHDLLVSGWAVQEIGYDPAALNGMGSAFIRHVDVGSVLFDPVESDIQDGRAVFKFARHTREWMREHYPELADSMKDDGLFMDTDEKGYLTPRMDKSVMLIECWEREYDSKTGKHRVHMLKFAGGVMLEDSRKDYPDGVYAHGKYPFVVTALFPRRGSSLGYGFVDMFETSQRYSDKLDQIVMKNAMLASHNKLLVTGASGFDEEDLKDWSKEVHRGDNLNGVTWFATAPLPQYLISYIEQMRAEIKEESGANQWSRGNTAYGVTSGTAIAALQERSSKRARMAAKSLHTAFRMAVEQEMELEREFALGLRCIKTYIDRSDEEGARRAEAAAREIMNKEEMPISIRVTVKVQKTAGFSAISHNDTVFRLVESGMITPEVGLELIVFDGKEQAKALMKNSEFGIRNSESIR
;
A
#
# COMPACT_ATOMS: atom_id res chain seq x y z
N MET A 1 1.68 35.81 29.59
CA MET A 1 1.68 34.85 28.45
C MET A 1 0.35 35.00 27.72
N LYS A 2 0.33 35.35 26.43
CA LYS A 2 -0.89 35.34 25.62
C LYS A 2 -1.40 33.90 25.59
N LYS A 3 -2.67 33.67 25.90
CA LYS A 3 -3.30 32.35 25.63
C LYS A 3 -3.25 32.15 24.12
N LEU A 4 -2.59 31.09 23.68
CA LEU A 4 -2.64 30.65 22.29
C LEU A 4 -4.09 30.36 21.91
N THR A 5 -4.47 30.72 20.70
CA THR A 5 -5.76 30.27 20.14
C THR A 5 -5.69 28.76 19.95
N ASP A 6 -6.84 28.06 19.93
CA ASP A 6 -6.88 26.62 19.71
C ASP A 6 -6.14 26.23 18.41
N THR A 7 -6.32 26.99 17.35
CA THR A 7 -5.63 26.80 16.07
C THR A 7 -4.10 26.87 16.22
N GLU A 8 -3.57 27.86 16.94
CA GLU A 8 -2.13 27.99 17.18
C GLU A 8 -1.56 26.82 17.99
N LYS A 9 -2.36 26.28 18.94
CA LYS A 9 -1.98 25.07 19.72
C LYS A 9 -1.79 23.87 18.80
N TYR A 10 -2.76 23.61 17.90
CA TYR A 10 -2.69 22.45 17.02
C TYR A 10 -1.64 22.60 15.93
N TYR A 11 -1.39 23.81 15.42
CA TYR A 11 -0.26 24.08 14.54
C TYR A 11 1.08 23.84 15.23
N SER A 12 1.22 24.21 16.49
CA SER A 12 2.45 23.95 17.26
C SER A 12 2.68 22.45 17.45
N LEU A 13 1.62 21.69 17.76
CA LEU A 13 1.68 20.23 17.90
C LEU A 13 1.99 19.53 16.57
N PHE A 14 1.35 19.99 15.48
CA PHE A 14 1.65 19.50 14.13
C PHE A 14 3.12 19.72 13.77
N ARG A 15 3.65 20.91 14.03
CA ARG A 15 5.06 21.22 13.77
C ARG A 15 6.00 20.33 14.58
N GLU A 16 5.71 20.10 15.86
CA GLU A 16 6.47 19.19 16.71
C GLU A 16 6.56 17.79 16.08
N PHE A 17 5.43 17.24 15.64
CA PHE A 17 5.37 15.91 15.01
C PHE A 17 6.09 15.92 13.65
N TYR A 18 5.87 16.97 12.85
CA TYR A 18 6.47 17.12 11.53
C TYR A 18 8.00 17.17 11.58
N GLU A 19 8.56 17.89 12.54
CA GLU A 19 10.01 17.98 12.77
C GLU A 19 10.55 16.65 13.36
N ALA A 20 9.87 16.06 14.33
CA ALA A 20 10.28 14.79 14.92
C ALA A 20 10.27 13.63 13.91
N CYS A 21 9.31 13.62 12.99
CA CYS A 21 9.19 12.61 11.94
C CYS A 21 9.99 12.94 10.66
N ALA A 22 10.79 14.00 10.63
CA ALA A 22 11.53 14.43 9.44
C ALA A 22 12.47 13.32 8.91
N GLY A 23 13.15 12.60 9.79
CA GLY A 23 14.02 11.48 9.40
C GLY A 23 13.25 10.31 8.78
N GLU A 24 12.05 10.02 9.27
CA GLU A 24 11.19 8.97 8.72
C GLU A 24 10.65 9.36 7.34
N ARG A 25 10.21 10.62 7.17
CA ARG A 25 9.76 11.13 5.87
C ARG A 25 10.88 11.09 4.83
N ALA A 26 12.07 11.57 5.19
CA ALA A 26 13.24 11.48 4.30
C ALA A 26 13.58 10.02 3.93
N ARG A 27 13.38 9.07 4.84
CA ARG A 27 13.55 7.64 4.57
C ARG A 27 12.50 7.13 3.56
N ILE A 28 11.24 7.53 3.71
CA ILE A 28 10.15 7.17 2.80
C ILE A 28 10.44 7.69 1.39
N ASP A 29 10.79 8.98 1.25
CA ASP A 29 11.12 9.61 -0.03
C ASP A 29 12.31 8.91 -0.71
N LYS A 30 13.31 8.53 0.09
CA LYS A 30 14.47 7.77 -0.37
C LYS A 30 14.06 6.37 -0.86
N CYS A 31 13.22 5.65 -0.11
CA CYS A 31 12.74 4.33 -0.52
C CYS A 31 11.97 4.40 -1.84
N GLU A 32 11.11 5.40 -1.99
CA GLU A 32 10.34 5.61 -3.21
C GLU A 32 11.23 5.98 -4.41
N SER A 33 12.25 6.83 -4.20
CA SER A 33 13.25 7.18 -5.24
C SER A 33 14.01 5.94 -5.70
N MET A 34 14.49 5.13 -4.77
CA MET A 34 15.18 3.87 -5.07
C MET A 34 14.28 2.88 -5.81
N PHE A 35 13.02 2.73 -5.39
CA PHE A 35 12.06 1.85 -6.05
C PHE A 35 11.80 2.28 -7.50
N ARG A 36 11.64 3.58 -7.76
CA ARG A 36 11.40 4.15 -9.09
C ARG A 36 12.63 4.12 -10.01
N GLY A 37 13.79 3.71 -9.50
CA GLY A 37 15.03 3.65 -10.26
C GLY A 37 15.86 4.94 -10.23
N ASP A 38 15.53 5.92 -9.38
CA ASP A 38 16.39 7.07 -9.14
C ASP A 38 17.41 6.74 -8.03
N HIS A 39 18.39 5.91 -8.37
CA HIS A 39 19.39 5.44 -7.40
C HIS A 39 20.50 6.47 -7.12
N TRP A 40 20.54 7.55 -7.88
CA TRP A 40 21.55 8.61 -7.79
C TRP A 40 20.99 9.94 -7.26
N TYR A 41 19.79 9.93 -6.69
CA TYR A 41 19.04 11.12 -6.25
C TYR A 41 19.82 12.02 -5.28
N ASP A 42 20.68 11.46 -4.44
CA ASP A 42 21.49 12.13 -3.40
C ASP A 42 22.95 12.37 -3.81
N VAL A 43 23.33 11.95 -5.02
CA VAL A 43 24.70 12.11 -5.52
C VAL A 43 24.74 13.29 -6.51
N PRO A 44 25.41 14.40 -6.17
CA PRO A 44 25.55 15.51 -7.09
C PRO A 44 26.28 15.06 -8.36
N ALA A 45 25.93 15.66 -9.50
CA ALA A 45 26.62 15.42 -10.75
C ALA A 45 27.84 16.35 -10.82
N ASP A 46 29.03 15.80 -10.53
CA ASP A 46 30.27 16.55 -10.68
C ASP A 46 30.58 16.85 -12.16
N ASP A 47 30.25 15.92 -13.06
CA ASP A 47 30.33 16.07 -14.51
C ASP A 47 29.02 15.58 -15.15
N PRO A 48 28.33 16.41 -15.96
CA PRO A 48 27.14 15.99 -16.71
C PRO A 48 27.36 14.79 -17.65
N LYS A 49 28.61 14.51 -18.00
CA LYS A 49 29.00 13.38 -18.86
C LYS A 49 29.31 12.11 -18.06
N GLU A 50 29.27 12.17 -16.76
CA GLU A 50 29.51 11.02 -15.92
C GLU A 50 28.38 9.99 -16.07
N PRO A 51 28.65 8.73 -16.47
CA PRO A 51 27.62 7.73 -16.63
C PRO A 51 27.02 7.36 -15.26
N ARG A 52 25.70 7.27 -15.21
CA ARG A 52 24.92 6.88 -14.03
C ARG A 52 24.03 5.70 -14.37
N PRO A 53 24.62 4.51 -14.57
CA PRO A 53 23.85 3.32 -14.90
C PRO A 53 22.95 2.93 -13.73
N VAL A 54 21.79 2.39 -14.05
CA VAL A 54 20.85 1.81 -13.11
C VAL A 54 20.40 0.45 -13.62
N THR A 55 20.60 -0.57 -12.80
CA THR A 55 20.05 -1.90 -13.06
C THR A 55 19.02 -2.20 -11.95
N PRO A 56 17.71 -2.03 -12.20
CA PRO A 56 16.68 -2.01 -11.16
C PRO A 56 16.32 -3.44 -10.69
N VAL A 57 17.27 -4.14 -10.07
CA VAL A 57 17.08 -5.50 -9.55
C VAL A 57 16.10 -5.49 -8.38
N LEU A 58 16.21 -4.49 -7.51
CA LEU A 58 15.34 -4.30 -6.36
C LEU A 58 13.89 -4.08 -6.80
N HIS A 59 13.64 -3.18 -7.74
CA HIS A 59 12.31 -2.94 -8.30
C HIS A 59 11.67 -4.24 -8.80
N SER A 60 12.39 -4.97 -9.66
CA SER A 60 11.86 -6.22 -10.23
C SER A 60 11.58 -7.30 -9.17
N SER A 61 12.35 -7.29 -8.08
CA SER A 61 12.16 -8.22 -6.97
C SER A 61 10.93 -7.89 -6.14
N ILE A 62 10.71 -6.61 -5.84
CA ILE A 62 9.53 -6.12 -5.11
C ILE A 62 8.26 -6.34 -5.93
N GLU A 63 8.28 -6.04 -7.24
CA GLU A 63 7.13 -6.27 -8.13
C GLU A 63 6.71 -7.74 -8.20
N ASN A 64 7.66 -8.68 -8.18
CA ASN A 64 7.32 -10.10 -8.11
C ASN A 64 6.61 -10.47 -6.79
N ILE A 65 7.05 -9.90 -5.65
CA ILE A 65 6.39 -10.13 -4.35
C ILE A 65 5.01 -9.47 -4.35
N ARG A 66 4.88 -8.29 -4.94
CA ARG A 66 3.61 -7.57 -5.07
C ARG A 66 2.60 -8.37 -5.88
N ALA A 67 3.02 -8.90 -7.04
CA ALA A 67 2.18 -9.77 -7.86
C ALA A 67 1.71 -11.02 -7.09
N ASP A 68 2.62 -11.66 -6.33
CA ASP A 68 2.24 -12.77 -5.46
C ASP A 68 1.25 -12.34 -4.36
N LEU A 69 1.32 -11.09 -3.85
CA LEU A 69 0.42 -10.58 -2.81
C LEU A 69 -0.98 -10.26 -3.35
N GLU A 70 -1.10 -9.84 -4.60
CA GLU A 70 -2.40 -9.60 -5.23
C GLU A 70 -3.27 -10.86 -5.30
N ASP A 71 -2.67 -12.05 -5.25
CA ASP A 71 -3.40 -13.32 -5.10
C ASP A 71 -3.99 -13.54 -3.69
N TYR A 72 -3.66 -12.69 -2.71
CA TYR A 72 -4.05 -12.83 -1.32
C TYR A 72 -4.96 -11.69 -0.81
N ILE A 73 -5.75 -11.08 -1.70
CA ILE A 73 -6.73 -10.05 -1.29
C ILE A 73 -7.68 -10.66 -0.24
N PRO A 74 -7.81 -10.02 0.95
CA PRO A 74 -8.63 -10.54 2.02
C PRO A 74 -10.12 -10.28 1.78
N GLU A 75 -10.95 -11.23 2.16
CA GLU A 75 -12.40 -11.09 2.26
C GLU A 75 -12.85 -11.27 3.71
N ALA A 76 -13.68 -10.39 4.21
CA ALA A 76 -14.23 -10.49 5.54
C ALA A 76 -15.46 -11.40 5.56
N ILE A 77 -15.48 -12.34 6.51
CA ILE A 77 -16.65 -13.14 6.84
C ILE A 77 -16.95 -12.95 8.30
N ILE A 78 -18.16 -12.52 8.57
CA ILE A 78 -18.65 -12.32 9.92
C ILE A 78 -19.33 -13.60 10.37
N THR A 79 -18.91 -14.08 11.52
CA THR A 79 -19.43 -15.31 12.15
C THR A 79 -19.97 -14.98 13.54
N ALA A 80 -21.01 -15.68 13.95
CA ALA A 80 -21.57 -15.56 15.28
C ALA A 80 -21.48 -16.90 16.02
N ASP A 81 -20.99 -16.86 17.25
CA ASP A 81 -20.95 -18.05 18.13
C ASP A 81 -22.37 -18.40 18.66
N SER A 82 -23.29 -17.42 18.63
CA SER A 82 -24.68 -17.61 19.07
C SER A 82 -25.63 -17.78 17.88
N ALA A 83 -26.50 -18.77 17.97
CA ALA A 83 -27.55 -18.99 16.95
C ALA A 83 -28.47 -17.76 16.78
N ALA A 84 -28.68 -16.96 17.83
CA ALA A 84 -29.48 -15.73 17.79
C ALA A 84 -28.92 -14.68 16.83
N TYR A 85 -27.60 -14.62 16.61
CA TYR A 85 -26.96 -13.65 15.74
C TYR A 85 -26.47 -14.25 14.42
N SER A 86 -26.71 -15.53 14.15
CA SER A 86 -26.20 -16.20 12.93
C SER A 86 -26.73 -15.56 11.64
N GLU A 87 -28.02 -15.23 11.60
CA GLU A 87 -28.65 -14.59 10.43
C GLU A 87 -28.12 -13.17 10.24
N LEU A 88 -27.98 -12.41 11.33
CA LEU A 88 -27.41 -11.07 11.30
C LEU A 88 -25.94 -11.08 10.87
N ALA A 89 -25.14 -12.04 11.30
CA ALA A 89 -23.74 -12.19 10.88
C ALA A 89 -23.63 -12.39 9.35
N GLY A 90 -24.54 -13.19 8.77
CA GLY A 90 -24.64 -13.33 7.32
C GLY A 90 -25.00 -12.03 6.61
N THR A 91 -25.93 -11.26 7.17
CA THR A 91 -26.33 -9.94 6.65
C THR A 91 -25.18 -8.94 6.74
N LEU A 92 -24.49 -8.87 7.88
CA LEU A 92 -23.29 -8.03 8.07
C LEU A 92 -22.20 -8.39 7.08
N THR A 93 -21.96 -9.67 6.81
CA THR A 93 -21.01 -10.09 5.77
C THR A 93 -21.36 -9.51 4.40
N GLY A 94 -22.66 -9.51 4.05
CA GLY A 94 -23.15 -8.90 2.81
C GLY A 94 -22.95 -7.37 2.77
N ILE A 95 -23.21 -6.68 3.88
CA ILE A 95 -23.04 -5.23 4.02
C ILE A 95 -21.55 -4.85 3.87
N ILE A 96 -20.65 -5.51 4.58
CA ILE A 96 -19.21 -5.26 4.50
C ILE A 96 -18.69 -5.51 3.10
N ARG A 97 -19.14 -6.59 2.44
CA ARG A 97 -18.78 -6.86 1.05
C ARG A 97 -19.25 -5.75 0.10
N GLU A 98 -20.47 -5.24 0.26
CA GLU A 98 -20.97 -4.09 -0.51
C GLU A 98 -20.12 -2.84 -0.27
N ASN A 99 -19.74 -2.56 0.96
CA ASN A 99 -18.85 -1.44 1.30
C ASN A 99 -17.51 -1.54 0.58
N HIS A 100 -16.87 -2.72 0.62
CA HIS A 100 -15.59 -2.96 -0.04
C HIS A 100 -15.68 -2.80 -1.57
N LEU A 101 -16.78 -3.22 -2.18
CA LEU A 101 -17.02 -2.98 -3.60
C LEU A 101 -17.20 -1.48 -3.90
N ASN A 102 -17.94 -0.77 -3.05
CA ASN A 102 -18.20 0.67 -3.24
C ASN A 102 -16.94 1.53 -3.08
N CYS A 103 -16.06 1.18 -2.15
CA CYS A 103 -14.78 1.89 -1.96
C CYS A 103 -13.65 1.36 -2.86
N SER A 104 -13.92 0.38 -3.73
CA SER A 104 -12.91 -0.26 -4.60
C SER A 104 -11.72 -0.78 -3.77
N TYR A 105 -11.99 -1.58 -2.74
CA TYR A 105 -10.97 -2.04 -1.80
C TYR A 105 -9.78 -2.75 -2.47
N ASP A 106 -9.99 -3.39 -3.62
CA ASP A 106 -8.92 -4.02 -4.40
C ASP A 106 -7.84 -3.01 -4.81
N GLU A 107 -8.24 -1.80 -5.23
CA GLU A 107 -7.33 -0.72 -5.56
C GLU A 107 -6.62 -0.16 -4.31
N GLU A 108 -7.35 -0.03 -3.22
CA GLU A 108 -6.77 0.40 -1.94
C GLU A 108 -5.78 -0.64 -1.41
N PHE A 109 -6.06 -1.93 -1.57
CA PHE A 109 -5.14 -3.02 -1.21
C PHE A 109 -3.84 -2.99 -2.02
N ARG A 110 -3.90 -2.65 -3.32
CA ARG A 110 -2.70 -2.47 -4.15
C ARG A 110 -1.80 -1.33 -3.66
N LYS A 111 -2.40 -0.22 -3.24
CA LYS A 111 -1.65 0.91 -2.66
C LYS A 111 -1.03 0.52 -1.32
N LEU A 112 -1.78 -0.17 -0.47
CA LEU A 112 -1.29 -0.69 0.81
C LEU A 112 -0.12 -1.67 0.65
N THR A 113 -0.20 -2.57 -0.34
CA THR A 113 0.89 -3.51 -0.64
C THR A 113 2.13 -2.80 -1.14
N HIS A 114 1.97 -1.75 -1.95
CA HIS A 114 3.08 -0.91 -2.40
C HIS A 114 3.81 -0.29 -1.20
N ASP A 115 3.11 0.46 -0.37
CA ASP A 115 3.70 1.14 0.78
C ASP A 115 4.34 0.14 1.75
N LEU A 116 3.68 -0.99 2.01
CA LEU A 116 4.20 -2.02 2.90
C LEU A 116 5.53 -2.60 2.40
N LEU A 117 5.66 -2.86 1.10
CA LEU A 117 6.87 -3.47 0.52
C LEU A 117 8.00 -2.46 0.34
N VAL A 118 7.68 -1.23 -0.07
CA VAL A 118 8.64 -0.17 -0.36
C VAL A 118 9.05 0.56 0.91
N SER A 119 8.09 1.16 1.61
CA SER A 119 8.32 1.97 2.82
C SER A 119 8.37 1.16 4.11
N GLY A 120 7.91 -0.12 4.05
CA GLY A 120 7.94 -1.05 5.17
C GLY A 120 6.78 -0.95 6.15
N TRP A 121 5.85 -0.05 5.93
CA TRP A 121 4.61 0.07 6.68
C TRP A 121 3.53 0.72 5.81
N ALA A 122 2.29 0.46 6.14
CA ALA A 122 1.14 0.97 5.42
C ALA A 122 0.03 1.38 6.40
N VAL A 123 -0.84 2.29 5.98
CA VAL A 123 -1.92 2.85 6.80
C VAL A 123 -3.25 2.70 6.10
N GLN A 124 -4.24 2.26 6.84
CA GLN A 124 -5.64 2.25 6.44
C GLN A 124 -6.41 3.24 7.30
N GLU A 125 -7.24 4.05 6.65
CA GLU A 125 -8.25 4.91 7.30
C GLU A 125 -9.62 4.24 7.20
N ILE A 126 -10.31 4.18 8.31
CA ILE A 126 -11.66 3.65 8.40
C ILE A 126 -12.60 4.81 8.71
N GLY A 127 -13.56 5.07 7.85
CA GLY A 127 -14.47 6.18 8.01
C GLY A 127 -15.89 5.85 7.58
N TYR A 128 -16.78 6.83 7.75
CA TYR A 128 -18.17 6.72 7.36
C TYR A 128 -18.54 7.89 6.44
N ASP A 129 -19.13 7.57 5.30
CA ASP A 129 -19.66 8.55 4.35
C ASP A 129 -21.18 8.53 4.37
N PRO A 130 -21.84 9.53 4.95
CA PRO A 130 -23.30 9.58 5.04
C PRO A 130 -23.98 9.82 3.68
N ALA A 131 -23.27 10.35 2.68
CA ALA A 131 -23.81 10.60 1.35
C ALA A 131 -23.76 9.37 0.43
N ALA A 132 -22.96 8.36 0.78
CA ALA A 132 -22.85 7.13 0.01
C ALA A 132 -24.19 6.42 -0.13
N LEU A 133 -24.34 5.59 -1.17
CA LEU A 133 -25.53 4.77 -1.42
C LEU A 133 -26.82 5.57 -1.44
N ASN A 134 -26.81 6.72 -2.12
CA ASN A 134 -27.97 7.63 -2.21
C ASN A 134 -28.47 8.14 -0.85
N GLY A 135 -27.55 8.37 0.09
CA GLY A 135 -27.87 8.90 1.42
C GLY A 135 -28.21 7.85 2.48
N MET A 136 -28.05 6.56 2.18
CA MET A 136 -28.13 5.51 3.23
C MET A 136 -26.87 5.45 4.09
N GLY A 137 -25.77 5.98 3.57
CA GLY A 137 -24.45 5.93 4.18
C GLY A 137 -23.74 4.60 4.00
N SER A 138 -22.43 4.65 4.08
CA SER A 138 -21.56 3.47 3.99
C SER A 138 -20.25 3.73 4.73
N ALA A 139 -19.81 2.78 5.51
CA ALA A 139 -18.45 2.80 5.99
C ALA A 139 -17.48 2.46 4.84
N PHE A 140 -16.24 2.89 4.98
CA PHE A 140 -15.20 2.64 3.99
C PHE A 140 -13.85 2.35 4.66
N ILE A 141 -13.02 1.61 3.94
CA ILE A 141 -11.60 1.42 4.26
C ILE A 141 -10.80 1.99 3.09
N ARG A 142 -9.91 2.95 3.34
CA ARG A 142 -9.08 3.59 2.33
C ARG A 142 -7.61 3.55 2.73
N HIS A 143 -6.74 3.47 1.76
CA HIS A 143 -5.32 3.70 1.92
C HIS A 143 -5.03 5.17 2.27
N VAL A 144 -4.06 5.39 3.15
CA VAL A 144 -3.49 6.70 3.42
C VAL A 144 -2.01 6.65 3.06
N ASP A 145 -1.58 7.59 2.23
CA ASP A 145 -0.18 7.74 1.85
C ASP A 145 0.70 7.94 3.08
N VAL A 146 1.71 7.11 3.24
CA VAL A 146 2.64 7.12 4.39
C VAL A 146 3.44 8.42 4.50
N GLY A 147 3.61 9.15 3.39
CA GLY A 147 4.23 10.48 3.38
C GLY A 147 3.33 11.60 3.89
N SER A 148 2.01 11.34 4.00
CA SER A 148 0.98 12.33 4.35
C SER A 148 0.34 12.13 5.72
N VAL A 149 0.89 11.25 6.56
CA VAL A 149 0.39 10.95 7.91
C VAL A 149 1.52 11.03 8.94
N LEU A 150 1.20 11.55 10.13
CA LEU A 150 2.13 11.63 11.26
C LEU A 150 1.47 11.03 12.50
N PHE A 151 2.21 10.18 13.18
CA PHE A 151 1.86 9.61 14.47
C PHE A 151 2.70 10.22 15.58
N ASP A 152 2.28 10.05 16.82
CA ASP A 152 3.06 10.52 17.98
C ASP A 152 4.42 9.79 18.00
N PRO A 153 5.54 10.54 17.91
CA PRO A 153 6.87 9.92 17.86
C PRO A 153 7.30 9.29 19.19
N VAL A 154 6.57 9.53 20.28
CA VAL A 154 6.89 9.04 21.62
C VAL A 154 6.26 7.68 21.88
N GLU A 155 5.04 7.45 21.37
CA GLU A 155 4.26 6.27 21.67
C GLU A 155 4.52 5.14 20.66
N SER A 156 4.53 3.92 21.17
CA SER A 156 4.73 2.73 20.34
C SER A 156 3.44 2.18 19.72
N ASP A 157 2.29 2.50 20.31
CA ASP A 157 0.97 2.21 19.76
C ASP A 157 0.31 3.52 19.32
N ILE A 158 -0.17 3.57 18.09
CA ILE A 158 -0.85 4.75 17.56
C ILE A 158 -2.09 5.11 18.37
N GLN A 159 -2.74 4.12 19.01
CA GLN A 159 -3.92 4.32 19.82
C GLN A 159 -3.62 4.99 21.16
N ASP A 160 -2.37 4.99 21.61
CA ASP A 160 -1.93 5.64 22.85
C ASP A 160 -1.35 7.04 22.59
N GLY A 161 -1.17 7.41 21.32
CA GLY A 161 -0.65 8.71 20.91
C GLY A 161 -1.57 9.87 21.27
N ARG A 162 -0.98 11.07 21.43
CA ARG A 162 -1.69 12.33 21.72
C ARG A 162 -2.58 12.78 20.57
N ALA A 163 -2.14 12.54 19.34
CA ALA A 163 -2.87 12.89 18.13
C ALA A 163 -2.37 12.07 16.93
N VAL A 164 -3.18 12.03 15.88
CA VAL A 164 -2.79 11.59 14.54
C VAL A 164 -3.06 12.75 13.58
N PHE A 165 -2.08 13.10 12.76
CA PHE A 165 -2.24 14.13 11.74
C PHE A 165 -2.24 13.50 10.35
N LYS A 166 -3.21 13.88 9.53
CA LYS A 166 -3.22 13.64 8.09
C LYS A 166 -3.15 15.00 7.40
N PHE A 167 -2.34 15.15 6.38
CA PHE A 167 -2.17 16.43 5.69
C PHE A 167 -2.05 16.23 4.20
N ALA A 168 -2.59 17.19 3.46
CA ALA A 168 -2.52 17.22 2.01
C ALA A 168 -2.38 18.67 1.51
N ARG A 169 -1.74 18.87 0.36
CA ARG A 169 -1.67 20.17 -0.29
C ARG A 169 -2.79 20.31 -1.30
N HIS A 170 -3.54 21.38 -1.20
CA HIS A 170 -4.61 21.70 -2.13
C HIS A 170 -4.40 23.08 -2.76
N THR A 171 -4.89 23.28 -3.98
CA THR A 171 -4.87 24.59 -4.62
C THR A 171 -5.84 25.53 -3.93
N ARG A 172 -5.62 26.85 -4.07
CA ARG A 172 -6.58 27.84 -3.54
C ARG A 172 -7.95 27.75 -4.19
N GLU A 173 -8.01 27.35 -5.46
CA GLU A 173 -9.26 27.09 -6.17
C GLU A 173 -10.04 25.98 -5.47
N TRP A 174 -9.40 24.85 -5.17
CA TRP A 174 -10.00 23.74 -4.44
C TRP A 174 -10.50 24.18 -3.06
N MET A 175 -9.71 25.00 -2.34
CA MET A 175 -10.12 25.51 -1.02
C MET A 175 -11.34 26.44 -1.12
N ARG A 176 -11.48 27.24 -2.21
CA ARG A 176 -12.68 28.07 -2.43
C ARG A 176 -13.92 27.26 -2.76
N GLU A 177 -13.77 26.15 -3.45
CA GLU A 177 -14.89 25.26 -3.74
C GLU A 177 -15.43 24.57 -2.47
N HIS A 178 -14.54 24.11 -1.59
CA HIS A 178 -14.91 23.35 -0.41
C HIS A 178 -15.15 24.20 0.84
N TYR A 179 -14.47 25.34 0.95
CA TYR A 179 -14.56 26.26 2.11
C TYR A 179 -14.71 27.72 1.64
N PRO A 180 -15.79 28.09 0.91
CA PRO A 180 -15.92 29.38 0.25
C PRO A 180 -15.85 30.58 1.21
N GLU A 181 -16.36 30.44 2.43
CA GLU A 181 -16.40 31.54 3.39
C GLU A 181 -15.03 31.80 4.07
N LEU A 182 -14.16 30.81 4.10
CA LEU A 182 -12.90 30.83 4.86
C LEU A 182 -11.66 30.94 3.98
N ALA A 183 -11.77 30.59 2.70
CA ALA A 183 -10.64 30.47 1.79
C ALA A 183 -9.81 31.77 1.64
N ASP A 184 -10.46 32.92 1.62
CA ASP A 184 -9.79 34.20 1.47
C ASP A 184 -9.08 34.69 2.75
N SER A 185 -9.42 34.11 3.92
CA SER A 185 -8.75 34.40 5.20
C SER A 185 -7.52 33.52 5.46
N MET A 186 -7.31 32.46 4.66
CA MET A 186 -6.17 31.56 4.78
C MET A 186 -4.89 32.24 4.31
N LYS A 187 -3.83 32.10 5.10
CA LYS A 187 -2.49 32.54 4.72
C LYS A 187 -1.80 31.43 3.90
N ASP A 188 -0.91 31.84 3.01
CA ASP A 188 -0.01 30.90 2.34
C ASP A 188 0.94 30.29 3.38
N ASP A 189 1.03 28.97 3.42
CA ASP A 189 1.91 28.26 4.35
C ASP A 189 3.34 28.24 3.80
N GLY A 190 4.01 29.40 3.80
CA GLY A 190 5.44 29.50 3.46
C GLY A 190 6.37 28.75 4.42
N LEU A 191 5.83 28.11 5.47
CA LEU A 191 6.56 27.35 6.47
C LEU A 191 6.90 25.92 6.05
N PHE A 192 6.29 25.41 5.00
CA PHE A 192 6.43 24.02 4.53
C PHE A 192 6.75 23.95 3.03
N MET A 193 7.42 24.97 2.50
CA MET A 193 8.07 24.88 1.21
C MET A 193 9.22 23.89 1.36
N ASP A 194 8.97 22.62 1.03
CA ASP A 194 10.04 21.73 0.65
C ASP A 194 10.63 22.30 -0.63
N THR A 195 11.71 23.04 -0.49
CA THR A 195 12.61 23.30 -1.58
C THR A 195 13.23 21.95 -1.92
N ASP A 196 12.71 21.31 -2.97
CA ASP A 196 13.46 20.27 -3.64
C ASP A 196 14.85 20.84 -3.93
N GLU A 197 15.89 20.27 -3.32
CA GLU A 197 17.28 20.71 -3.50
C GLU A 197 17.71 20.69 -4.98
N LYS A 198 16.92 20.07 -5.85
CA LYS A 198 17.11 20.03 -7.31
C LYS A 198 16.45 21.21 -8.05
N GLY A 199 15.83 22.17 -7.36
CA GLY A 199 15.29 23.39 -7.99
C GLY A 199 14.05 23.17 -8.88
N TYR A 200 13.35 22.05 -8.77
CA TYR A 200 12.09 21.81 -9.47
C TYR A 200 10.89 22.34 -8.68
N LEU A 201 10.91 23.64 -8.39
CA LEU A 201 9.70 24.36 -8.00
C LEU A 201 8.81 24.44 -9.24
N THR A 202 7.73 23.67 -9.26
CA THR A 202 6.69 23.94 -10.25
C THR A 202 6.06 25.29 -9.92
N PRO A 203 5.90 26.21 -10.88
CA PRO A 203 5.43 27.60 -10.66
C PRO A 203 4.04 27.72 -10.01
N ARG A 204 3.35 26.60 -9.79
CA ARG A 204 2.01 26.53 -9.19
C ARG A 204 1.99 26.25 -7.69
N MET A 205 3.11 25.89 -7.07
CA MET A 205 3.14 25.62 -5.64
C MET A 205 2.99 26.86 -4.76
N ASP A 206 3.29 28.04 -5.26
CA ASP A 206 3.15 29.34 -4.55
C ASP A 206 1.69 29.67 -4.16
N LYS A 207 0.72 28.91 -4.70
CA LYS A 207 -0.72 29.11 -4.44
C LYS A 207 -1.39 27.92 -3.78
N SER A 208 -0.62 27.00 -3.22
CA SER A 208 -1.15 25.85 -2.48
C SER A 208 -1.23 26.15 -0.98
N VAL A 209 -2.23 25.59 -0.33
CA VAL A 209 -2.44 25.63 1.11
C VAL A 209 -2.40 24.22 1.63
N MET A 210 -1.72 24.00 2.76
CA MET A 210 -1.72 22.71 3.43
C MET A 210 -2.97 22.58 4.29
N LEU A 211 -3.82 21.64 3.92
CA LEU A 211 -4.95 21.20 4.73
C LEU A 211 -4.43 20.15 5.73
N ILE A 212 -4.64 20.41 7.00
CA ILE A 212 -4.22 19.52 8.09
C ILE A 212 -5.47 19.04 8.81
N GLU A 213 -5.59 17.73 8.90
CA GLU A 213 -6.61 17.02 9.66
C GLU A 213 -5.95 16.44 10.91
N CYS A 214 -6.44 16.82 12.07
CA CYS A 214 -5.94 16.39 13.37
C CYS A 214 -7.00 15.52 14.05
N TRP A 215 -6.64 14.31 14.38
CA TRP A 215 -7.43 13.43 15.23
C TRP A 215 -6.84 13.45 16.63
N GLU A 216 -7.64 13.87 17.60
CA GLU A 216 -7.28 13.97 19.03
C GLU A 216 -8.11 12.97 19.82
N ARG A 217 -7.49 12.34 20.80
CA ARG A 217 -8.15 11.39 21.70
C ARG A 217 -8.12 11.92 23.13
N GLU A 218 -9.29 12.08 23.71
CA GLU A 218 -9.47 12.55 25.06
C GLU A 218 -10.01 11.43 25.95
N TYR A 219 -9.42 11.28 27.14
CA TYR A 219 -9.93 10.34 28.14
C TYR A 219 -10.96 11.01 29.04
N ASP A 220 -12.19 10.52 29.00
CA ASP A 220 -13.24 10.95 29.92
C ASP A 220 -13.21 10.15 31.21
N SER A 221 -12.74 10.77 32.26
CA SER A 221 -12.63 10.15 33.60
C SER A 221 -13.98 9.80 34.22
N LYS A 222 -15.12 10.34 33.72
CA LYS A 222 -16.45 10.07 34.26
C LYS A 222 -17.02 8.78 33.68
N THR A 223 -16.82 8.56 32.38
CA THR A 223 -17.33 7.38 31.68
C THR A 223 -16.29 6.26 31.62
N GLY A 224 -15.00 6.56 31.86
CA GLY A 224 -13.89 5.62 31.72
C GLY A 224 -13.57 5.29 30.24
N LYS A 225 -14.12 6.05 29.31
CA LYS A 225 -13.96 5.84 27.86
C LYS A 225 -13.13 6.93 27.22
N HIS A 226 -12.56 6.60 26.08
CA HIS A 226 -11.91 7.57 25.22
C HIS A 226 -12.93 8.14 24.23
N ARG A 227 -12.79 9.45 23.96
CA ARG A 227 -13.52 10.17 22.91
C ARG A 227 -12.52 10.60 21.86
N VAL A 228 -12.89 10.45 20.61
CA VAL A 228 -12.06 10.86 19.48
C VAL A 228 -12.73 12.03 18.77
N HIS A 229 -11.97 13.09 18.56
CA HIS A 229 -12.40 14.30 17.89
C HIS A 229 -11.54 14.55 16.65
N MET A 230 -12.14 15.14 15.64
CA MET A 230 -11.48 15.52 14.40
C MET A 230 -11.54 17.03 14.24
N LEU A 231 -10.40 17.62 13.92
CA LEU A 231 -10.25 19.03 13.63
C LEU A 231 -9.58 19.21 12.27
N LYS A 232 -10.08 20.10 11.44
CA LYS A 232 -9.43 20.49 10.19
C LYS A 232 -9.04 21.95 10.24
N PHE A 233 -7.83 22.24 9.80
CA PHE A 233 -7.32 23.60 9.74
C PHE A 233 -6.36 23.78 8.57
N ALA A 234 -6.32 25.00 8.04
CA ALA A 234 -5.46 25.36 6.92
C ALA A 234 -5.12 26.86 6.96
N GLY A 235 -3.89 27.25 6.61
CA GLY A 235 -3.47 28.64 6.50
C GLY A 235 -3.72 29.50 7.75
N GLY A 236 -3.67 28.89 8.94
CA GLY A 236 -3.93 29.57 10.22
C GLY A 236 -5.41 29.68 10.60
N VAL A 237 -6.32 29.08 9.83
CA VAL A 237 -7.77 29.11 10.03
C VAL A 237 -8.29 27.74 10.43
N MET A 238 -9.15 27.67 11.46
CA MET A 238 -9.89 26.46 11.79
C MET A 238 -11.06 26.32 10.83
N LEU A 239 -11.15 25.17 10.15
CA LEU A 239 -12.18 24.87 9.16
C LEU A 239 -13.33 24.06 9.77
N GLU A 240 -12.97 22.99 10.46
CA GLU A 240 -13.94 22.10 11.10
C GLU A 240 -13.46 21.76 12.52
N ASP A 241 -14.39 21.63 13.44
CA ASP A 241 -14.13 21.25 14.84
C ASP A 241 -15.28 20.37 15.33
N SER A 242 -15.08 19.06 15.28
CA SER A 242 -16.08 18.08 15.65
C SER A 242 -16.51 18.11 17.14
N ARG A 243 -15.72 18.74 18.01
CA ARG A 243 -16.08 18.88 19.43
C ARG A 243 -17.35 19.69 19.65
N LYS A 244 -17.70 20.54 18.68
CA LYS A 244 -18.91 21.36 18.73
C LYS A 244 -20.15 20.57 18.36
N ASP A 245 -20.05 19.72 17.35
CA ASP A 245 -21.15 18.97 16.78
C ASP A 245 -21.32 17.60 17.44
N TYR A 246 -20.21 17.00 17.87
CA TYR A 246 -20.11 15.67 18.50
C TYR A 246 -19.35 15.73 19.82
N PRO A 247 -19.95 16.26 20.92
CA PRO A 247 -19.25 16.44 22.20
C PRO A 247 -18.85 15.10 22.85
N ASP A 248 -19.51 14.01 22.48
CA ASP A 248 -19.21 12.64 22.96
C ASP A 248 -18.23 11.88 22.07
N GLY A 249 -17.66 12.54 21.05
CA GLY A 249 -16.75 11.97 20.07
C GLY A 249 -17.40 11.73 18.71
N VAL A 250 -16.59 11.66 17.65
CA VAL A 250 -17.06 11.40 16.27
C VAL A 250 -17.49 9.94 16.12
N TYR A 251 -16.82 9.02 16.82
CA TYR A 251 -17.11 7.59 16.76
C TYR A 251 -17.24 7.00 18.15
N ALA A 252 -18.30 6.23 18.40
CA ALA A 252 -18.61 5.64 19.70
C ALA A 252 -17.52 4.66 20.21
N HIS A 253 -16.76 4.02 19.31
CA HIS A 253 -15.71 3.08 19.68
C HIS A 253 -14.47 3.76 20.32
N GLY A 254 -14.33 5.09 20.24
CA GLY A 254 -13.28 5.86 20.90
C GLY A 254 -11.84 5.53 20.48
N LYS A 255 -11.64 4.97 19.28
CA LYS A 255 -10.32 4.66 18.69
C LYS A 255 -10.03 5.63 17.56
N TYR A 256 -8.74 5.90 17.31
CA TYR A 256 -8.36 6.55 16.07
C TYR A 256 -8.79 5.72 14.86
N PRO A 257 -9.35 6.34 13.83
CA PRO A 257 -9.83 5.63 12.63
C PRO A 257 -8.68 5.23 11.69
N PHE A 258 -7.56 4.83 12.25
CA PHE A 258 -6.38 4.43 11.52
C PHE A 258 -5.87 3.09 12.01
N VAL A 259 -5.51 2.23 11.06
CA VAL A 259 -4.83 0.96 11.33
C VAL A 259 -3.50 0.94 10.59
N VAL A 260 -2.42 0.78 11.35
CA VAL A 260 -1.06 0.69 10.81
C VAL A 260 -0.62 -0.76 10.77
N THR A 261 0.04 -1.15 9.70
CA THR A 261 0.70 -2.44 9.57
C THR A 261 2.16 -2.27 9.18
N ALA A 262 3.05 -3.04 9.79
CA ALA A 262 4.47 -3.06 9.50
C ALA A 262 4.87 -4.39 8.85
N LEU A 263 5.75 -4.32 7.85
CA LEU A 263 6.33 -5.51 7.21
C LEU A 263 7.36 -6.16 8.14
N PHE A 264 8.38 -5.41 8.49
CA PHE A 264 9.38 -5.78 9.49
C PHE A 264 9.27 -4.80 10.65
N PRO A 265 8.80 -5.24 11.81
CA PRO A 265 8.54 -4.34 12.93
C PRO A 265 9.84 -3.75 13.48
N ARG A 266 9.79 -2.49 13.86
CA ARG A 266 10.87 -1.76 14.52
C ARG A 266 10.62 -1.74 16.02
N ARG A 267 11.66 -1.99 16.82
CA ARG A 267 11.54 -1.98 18.27
C ARG A 267 11.10 -0.59 18.77
N GLY A 268 10.06 -0.57 19.59
CA GLY A 268 9.55 0.66 20.22
C GLY A 268 8.81 1.60 19.27
N SER A 269 8.29 1.08 18.14
CA SER A 269 7.52 1.87 17.18
C SER A 269 6.45 1.00 16.53
N SER A 270 5.33 1.57 16.19
CA SER A 270 4.31 0.95 15.33
C SER A 270 4.73 0.90 13.86
N LEU A 271 5.74 1.70 13.48
CA LEU A 271 6.28 1.75 12.14
C LEU A 271 7.31 0.63 11.90
N GLY A 272 7.53 0.29 10.64
CA GLY A 272 8.45 -0.76 10.23
C GLY A 272 9.52 -0.29 9.25
N TYR A 273 10.21 -1.26 8.64
CA TYR A 273 11.09 -1.07 7.51
C TYR A 273 10.78 -2.09 6.42
N GLY A 274 11.11 -1.75 5.18
CA GLY A 274 10.74 -2.51 3.98
C GLY A 274 11.90 -3.24 3.32
N PHE A 275 11.62 -3.80 2.14
CA PHE A 275 12.64 -4.46 1.34
C PHE A 275 13.67 -3.47 0.79
N VAL A 276 13.25 -2.23 0.50
CA VAL A 276 14.19 -1.20 0.03
C VAL A 276 15.25 -0.91 1.08
N ASP A 277 14.85 -0.72 2.34
CA ASP A 277 15.80 -0.49 3.44
C ASP A 277 16.83 -1.61 3.58
N MET A 278 16.42 -2.86 3.34
CA MET A 278 17.31 -4.02 3.46
C MET A 278 18.33 -4.11 2.32
N PHE A 279 17.90 -3.78 1.10
CA PHE A 279 18.70 -4.06 -0.10
C PHE A 279 19.29 -2.82 -0.77
N GLU A 280 18.93 -1.61 -0.32
CA GLU A 280 19.44 -0.36 -0.86
C GLU A 280 20.95 -0.35 -1.01
N THR A 281 21.66 -0.70 0.04
CA THR A 281 23.14 -0.69 0.04
C THR A 281 23.70 -1.60 -1.04
N SER A 282 23.19 -2.83 -1.15
CA SER A 282 23.63 -3.79 -2.16
C SER A 282 23.31 -3.31 -3.57
N GLN A 283 22.12 -2.73 -3.78
CA GLN A 283 21.72 -2.16 -5.05
C GLN A 283 22.61 -1.00 -5.47
N ARG A 284 22.87 -0.05 -4.57
CA ARG A 284 23.73 1.12 -4.83
C ARG A 284 25.18 0.71 -5.13
N TYR A 285 25.72 -0.29 -4.44
CA TYR A 285 27.05 -0.81 -4.77
C TYR A 285 27.10 -1.51 -6.12
N SER A 286 26.06 -2.27 -6.48
CA SER A 286 25.94 -2.85 -7.83
C SER A 286 25.99 -1.76 -8.91
N ASP A 287 25.22 -0.67 -8.74
CA ASP A 287 25.18 0.44 -9.70
C ASP A 287 26.51 1.20 -9.78
N LYS A 288 27.21 1.39 -8.63
CA LYS A 288 28.56 1.97 -8.61
C LYS A 288 29.59 1.11 -9.32
N LEU A 289 29.51 -0.21 -9.20
CA LEU A 289 30.39 -1.13 -9.93
C LEU A 289 30.08 -1.10 -11.43
N ASP A 290 28.81 -1.04 -11.84
CA ASP A 290 28.44 -0.81 -13.24
C ASP A 290 28.98 0.52 -13.76
N GLN A 291 28.96 1.58 -12.95
CA GLN A 291 29.56 2.86 -13.30
C GLN A 291 31.07 2.74 -13.56
N ILE A 292 31.79 1.99 -12.72
CA ILE A 292 33.24 1.75 -12.90
C ILE A 292 33.49 0.98 -14.19
N VAL A 293 32.70 -0.06 -14.48
CA VAL A 293 32.80 -0.83 -15.72
C VAL A 293 32.54 0.07 -16.92
N MET A 294 31.48 0.88 -16.87
CA MET A 294 31.13 1.78 -17.97
C MET A 294 32.19 2.87 -18.18
N LYS A 295 32.70 3.50 -17.11
CA LYS A 295 33.81 4.47 -17.19
C LYS A 295 35.06 3.85 -17.83
N ASN A 296 35.42 2.63 -17.41
CA ASN A 296 36.57 1.94 -18.01
C ASN A 296 36.34 1.63 -19.49
N ALA A 297 35.14 1.15 -19.86
CA ALA A 297 34.79 0.90 -21.25
C ALA A 297 34.82 2.17 -22.11
N MET A 298 34.32 3.29 -21.59
CA MET A 298 34.40 4.60 -22.25
C MET A 298 35.85 5.07 -22.43
N LEU A 299 36.71 4.90 -21.42
CA LEU A 299 38.13 5.23 -21.51
C LEU A 299 38.86 4.32 -22.51
N ALA A 300 38.53 3.03 -22.52
CA ALA A 300 39.13 2.06 -23.43
C ALA A 300 38.67 2.27 -24.89
N SER A 301 37.44 2.76 -25.12
CA SER A 301 36.92 3.04 -26.46
C SER A 301 37.45 4.34 -27.07
N HIS A 302 37.89 5.28 -26.22
CA HIS A 302 38.51 6.54 -26.63
C HIS A 302 40.03 6.40 -26.58
N ASN A 303 40.62 5.91 -27.67
CA ASN A 303 42.07 5.82 -27.80
C ASN A 303 42.70 7.21 -27.65
N LYS A 304 43.47 7.39 -26.59
CA LYS A 304 44.21 8.63 -26.34
C LYS A 304 45.65 8.44 -26.76
N LEU A 305 46.15 9.41 -27.53
CA LEU A 305 47.56 9.47 -27.89
C LEU A 305 48.30 10.33 -26.85
N LEU A 306 49.42 9.83 -26.37
CA LEU A 306 50.39 10.61 -25.61
C LEU A 306 51.45 11.07 -26.61
N VAL A 307 51.56 12.38 -26.80
CA VAL A 307 52.47 13.02 -27.74
C VAL A 307 53.44 13.87 -26.92
N THR A 308 54.74 13.64 -27.08
CA THR A 308 55.75 14.49 -26.47
C THR A 308 56.12 15.63 -27.42
N GLY A 309 56.38 16.85 -26.88
CA GLY A 309 56.71 18.00 -27.71
C GLY A 309 57.95 17.80 -28.61
N ALA A 310 58.79 16.80 -28.32
CA ALA A 310 59.94 16.44 -29.11
C ALA A 310 59.65 15.39 -30.22
N SER A 311 58.36 15.02 -30.41
CA SER A 311 57.95 14.02 -31.39
C SER A 311 57.93 14.54 -32.84
N GLY A 312 57.78 15.86 -33.00
CA GLY A 312 57.67 16.48 -34.34
C GLY A 312 56.38 16.18 -35.06
N PHE A 313 55.39 15.52 -34.41
CA PHE A 313 54.06 15.30 -34.99
C PHE A 313 53.13 16.46 -34.69
N ASP A 314 52.39 16.88 -35.68
CA ASP A 314 51.32 17.85 -35.53
C ASP A 314 50.10 17.17 -34.91
N GLU A 315 49.56 17.78 -33.84
CA GLU A 315 48.40 17.25 -33.11
C GLU A 315 47.12 17.28 -33.96
N GLU A 316 46.97 18.29 -34.83
CA GLU A 316 45.82 18.38 -35.73
C GLU A 316 45.91 17.32 -36.82
N ASP A 317 47.13 17.03 -37.30
CA ASP A 317 47.40 15.99 -38.26
C ASP A 317 47.07 14.59 -37.71
N LEU A 318 47.42 14.34 -36.44
CA LEU A 318 47.11 13.08 -35.76
C LEU A 318 45.60 12.89 -35.45
N LYS A 319 44.82 13.94 -35.45
CA LYS A 319 43.34 13.90 -35.28
C LYS A 319 42.60 13.59 -36.59
N ASP A 320 43.27 13.84 -37.71
CA ASP A 320 42.66 13.59 -39.05
C ASP A 320 42.71 12.11 -39.42
N TRP A 321 41.62 11.40 -39.12
CA TRP A 321 41.49 9.97 -39.41
C TRP A 321 41.42 9.64 -40.90
N SER A 322 41.23 10.64 -41.77
CA SER A 322 41.20 10.45 -43.24
C SER A 322 42.57 10.44 -43.87
N LYS A 323 43.63 10.85 -43.17
CA LYS A 323 45.00 10.81 -43.65
C LYS A 323 45.61 9.42 -43.56
N GLU A 324 46.13 8.93 -44.67
CA GLU A 324 46.84 7.65 -44.69
C GLU A 324 48.28 7.73 -44.18
N VAL A 325 48.90 8.91 -44.14
CA VAL A 325 50.30 9.11 -43.77
C VAL A 325 50.48 10.29 -42.86
N HIS A 326 50.97 10.04 -41.65
CA HIS A 326 51.39 11.04 -40.70
C HIS A 326 52.94 11.14 -40.66
N ARG A 327 53.49 12.35 -40.64
CA ARG A 327 54.93 12.58 -40.63
C ARG A 327 55.33 13.24 -39.31
N GLY A 328 56.42 12.76 -38.69
CA GLY A 328 57.03 13.30 -37.48
C GLY A 328 58.50 12.92 -37.39
N ASP A 329 59.22 13.57 -36.51
CA ASP A 329 60.67 13.38 -36.36
C ASP A 329 61.05 12.17 -35.51
N ASN A 330 60.20 11.82 -34.53
CA ASN A 330 60.49 10.73 -33.58
C ASN A 330 59.23 9.91 -33.25
N LEU A 331 59.20 8.69 -33.74
CA LEU A 331 58.12 7.75 -33.48
C LEU A 331 57.99 7.33 -31.99
N ASN A 332 59.12 7.34 -31.25
CA ASN A 332 59.10 7.00 -29.82
C ASN A 332 58.43 8.11 -28.97
N GLY A 333 58.19 9.29 -29.55
CA GLY A 333 57.49 10.39 -28.91
C GLY A 333 55.95 10.30 -28.96
N VAL A 334 55.40 9.28 -29.60
CA VAL A 334 53.96 9.05 -29.73
C VAL A 334 53.65 7.64 -29.21
N THR A 335 52.78 7.54 -28.22
CA THR A 335 52.34 6.23 -27.71
C THR A 335 50.85 6.25 -27.39
N TRP A 336 50.24 5.09 -27.51
CA TRP A 336 48.86 4.94 -27.11
C TRP A 336 48.74 4.89 -25.58
N PHE A 337 47.82 5.65 -25.03
CA PHE A 337 47.44 5.49 -23.63
C PHE A 337 46.64 4.19 -23.50
N ALA A 338 47.27 3.14 -23.00
CA ALA A 338 46.63 1.87 -22.75
C ALA A 338 45.86 1.92 -21.42
N THR A 339 44.57 1.79 -21.47
CA THR A 339 43.72 1.63 -20.26
C THR A 339 43.93 0.21 -19.73
N ALA A 340 44.19 0.08 -18.42
CA ALA A 340 44.25 -1.24 -17.80
C ALA A 340 42.93 -1.98 -17.93
N PRO A 341 42.94 -3.26 -18.36
CA PRO A 341 41.73 -4.04 -18.45
C PRO A 341 41.12 -4.26 -17.05
N LEU A 342 39.80 -4.24 -16.96
CA LEU A 342 39.10 -4.55 -15.72
C LEU A 342 39.37 -6.00 -15.30
N PRO A 343 39.62 -6.25 -14.00
CA PRO A 343 39.74 -7.61 -13.50
C PRO A 343 38.45 -8.39 -13.71
N GLN A 344 38.53 -9.60 -14.23
CA GLN A 344 37.38 -10.43 -14.54
C GLN A 344 36.49 -10.73 -13.32
N TYR A 345 37.08 -10.79 -12.11
CA TYR A 345 36.32 -11.03 -10.88
C TYR A 345 35.28 -9.95 -10.58
N LEU A 346 35.42 -8.71 -11.07
CA LEU A 346 34.46 -7.64 -10.86
C LEU A 346 33.11 -7.96 -11.50
N ILE A 347 33.12 -8.52 -12.70
CA ILE A 347 31.88 -8.90 -13.41
C ILE A 347 31.17 -10.00 -12.63
N SER A 348 31.90 -11.04 -12.22
CA SER A 348 31.35 -12.13 -11.41
C SER A 348 30.80 -11.64 -10.06
N TYR A 349 31.46 -10.66 -9.45
CA TYR A 349 31.01 -10.08 -8.20
C TYR A 349 29.71 -9.27 -8.35
N ILE A 350 29.56 -8.50 -9.44
CA ILE A 350 28.32 -7.79 -9.77
C ILE A 350 27.15 -8.80 -9.95
N GLU A 351 27.41 -9.88 -10.71
CA GLU A 351 26.41 -10.94 -10.91
C GLU A 351 26.01 -11.61 -9.60
N GLN A 352 26.97 -11.87 -8.72
CA GLN A 352 26.72 -12.44 -7.40
C GLN A 352 25.88 -11.50 -6.54
N MET A 353 26.19 -10.22 -6.44
CA MET A 353 25.40 -9.25 -5.69
C MET A 353 23.95 -9.17 -6.17
N ARG A 354 23.75 -9.17 -7.49
CA ARG A 354 22.41 -9.19 -8.09
C ARG A 354 21.66 -10.48 -7.81
N ALA A 355 22.35 -11.60 -7.81
CA ALA A 355 21.78 -12.89 -7.45
C ALA A 355 21.37 -12.93 -5.97
N GLU A 356 22.20 -12.39 -5.07
CA GLU A 356 21.93 -12.27 -3.64
C GLU A 356 20.67 -11.43 -3.38
N ILE A 357 20.53 -10.25 -4.02
CA ILE A 357 19.32 -9.44 -3.88
C ILE A 357 18.06 -10.25 -4.29
N LYS A 358 18.13 -10.97 -5.41
CA LYS A 358 17.01 -11.79 -5.92
C LYS A 358 16.69 -12.95 -4.99
N GLU A 359 17.69 -13.64 -4.47
CA GLU A 359 17.51 -14.79 -3.59
C GLU A 359 17.00 -14.37 -2.21
N GLU A 360 17.61 -13.34 -1.63
CA GLU A 360 17.26 -12.79 -0.33
C GLU A 360 15.87 -12.13 -0.32
N SER A 361 15.46 -11.48 -1.43
CA SER A 361 14.11 -10.94 -1.56
C SER A 361 13.04 -12.01 -1.75
N GLY A 362 13.41 -13.25 -2.08
CA GLY A 362 12.49 -14.33 -2.38
C GLY A 362 12.01 -14.37 -3.83
N ALA A 363 12.46 -13.43 -4.68
CA ALA A 363 12.21 -13.41 -6.12
C ALA A 363 13.11 -14.42 -6.85
N ASN A 364 13.05 -15.68 -6.43
CA ASN A 364 13.88 -16.76 -6.97
C ASN A 364 13.39 -17.25 -8.35
N GLN A 365 14.15 -18.16 -8.96
CA GLN A 365 13.83 -18.69 -10.30
C GLN A 365 12.45 -19.37 -10.37
N TRP A 366 11.97 -19.92 -9.26
CA TRP A 366 10.70 -20.62 -9.17
C TRP A 366 9.49 -19.69 -9.16
N SER A 367 9.58 -18.53 -8.51
CA SER A 367 8.54 -17.50 -8.55
C SER A 367 8.36 -16.90 -9.96
N ARG A 368 9.39 -17.01 -10.80
CA ARG A 368 9.39 -16.53 -12.21
C ARG A 368 8.92 -17.57 -13.22
N GLY A 369 8.45 -18.74 -12.78
CA GLY A 369 8.00 -19.80 -13.66
C GLY A 369 9.12 -20.58 -14.35
N ASN A 370 10.40 -20.35 -14.03
CA ASN A 370 11.52 -21.15 -14.53
C ASN A 370 11.56 -22.51 -13.84
N THR A 371 11.31 -23.57 -14.58
CA THR A 371 11.47 -24.94 -14.08
C THR A 371 12.92 -25.37 -14.16
N ALA A 372 13.49 -25.87 -13.04
CA ALA A 372 14.80 -26.49 -13.08
C ALA A 372 14.80 -27.73 -13.97
N TYR A 373 15.93 -27.98 -14.62
CA TYR A 373 16.14 -29.21 -15.37
C TYR A 373 15.73 -30.44 -14.55
N GLY A 374 14.78 -31.23 -15.05
CA GLY A 374 14.37 -32.50 -14.46
C GLY A 374 13.10 -32.50 -13.60
N VAL A 375 12.45 -31.35 -13.36
CA VAL A 375 11.17 -31.32 -12.64
C VAL A 375 10.03 -31.25 -13.65
N THR A 376 9.40 -32.39 -13.92
CA THR A 376 8.29 -32.52 -14.88
C THR A 376 6.94 -32.78 -14.22
N SER A 377 6.92 -33.07 -12.90
CA SER A 377 5.68 -33.33 -12.18
C SER A 377 4.99 -32.02 -11.77
N GLY A 378 3.73 -31.85 -12.16
CA GLY A 378 2.92 -30.68 -11.79
C GLY A 378 2.81 -30.48 -10.27
N THR A 379 2.74 -31.55 -9.49
CA THR A 379 2.72 -31.51 -8.03
C THR A 379 4.04 -31.03 -7.43
N ALA A 380 5.18 -31.39 -8.02
CA ALA A 380 6.49 -30.92 -7.58
C ALA A 380 6.69 -29.45 -7.94
N ILE A 381 6.23 -29.00 -9.11
CA ILE A 381 6.25 -27.57 -9.52
C ILE A 381 5.39 -26.75 -8.56
N ALA A 382 4.18 -27.21 -8.23
CA ALA A 382 3.30 -26.55 -7.29
C ALA A 382 3.92 -26.42 -5.89
N ALA A 383 4.55 -27.48 -5.39
CA ALA A 383 5.24 -27.47 -4.10
C ALA A 383 6.43 -26.51 -4.08
N LEU A 384 7.13 -26.35 -5.20
CA LEU A 384 8.23 -25.38 -5.33
C LEU A 384 7.70 -23.94 -5.40
N GLN A 385 6.63 -23.68 -6.15
CA GLN A 385 5.96 -22.38 -6.18
C GLN A 385 5.42 -21.99 -4.81
N GLU A 386 4.81 -22.93 -4.09
CA GLU A 386 4.35 -22.70 -2.73
C GLU A 386 5.49 -22.38 -1.75
N ARG A 387 6.68 -22.93 -1.95
CA ARG A 387 7.87 -22.58 -1.16
C ARG A 387 8.42 -21.22 -1.53
N SER A 388 8.32 -20.80 -2.79
CA SER A 388 8.83 -19.48 -3.27
C SER A 388 8.04 -18.31 -2.70
N SER A 389 6.74 -18.45 -2.52
CA SER A 389 5.83 -17.39 -2.02
C SER A 389 5.84 -17.18 -0.49
N LYS A 390 6.84 -17.70 0.24
CA LYS A 390 6.87 -17.58 1.72
C LYS A 390 6.93 -16.13 2.21
N ARG A 391 7.69 -15.26 1.52
CA ARG A 391 7.82 -13.85 1.90
C ARG A 391 6.54 -13.07 1.62
N ALA A 392 5.91 -13.31 0.47
CA ALA A 392 4.59 -12.77 0.16
C ALA A 392 3.55 -13.20 1.20
N ARG A 393 3.54 -14.47 1.61
CA ARG A 393 2.63 -14.96 2.67
C ARG A 393 2.90 -14.33 4.03
N MET A 394 4.14 -14.01 4.36
CA MET A 394 4.46 -13.30 5.59
C MET A 394 3.88 -11.89 5.56
N ALA A 395 4.08 -11.16 4.45
CA ALA A 395 3.52 -9.83 4.25
C ALA A 395 1.97 -9.88 4.23
N ALA A 396 1.37 -10.86 3.53
CA ALA A 396 -0.07 -11.09 3.52
C ALA A 396 -0.64 -11.28 4.93
N LYS A 397 0.06 -12.02 5.81
CA LYS A 397 -0.40 -12.23 7.19
C LYS A 397 -0.48 -10.93 7.98
N SER A 398 0.48 -10.01 7.82
CA SER A 398 0.44 -8.69 8.45
C SER A 398 -0.73 -7.86 7.93
N LEU A 399 -0.92 -7.84 6.59
CA LEU A 399 -2.06 -7.15 5.95
C LEU A 399 -3.41 -7.74 6.38
N HIS A 400 -3.54 -9.07 6.49
CA HIS A 400 -4.79 -9.71 6.94
C HIS A 400 -5.11 -9.38 8.41
N THR A 401 -4.09 -9.24 9.25
CA THR A 401 -4.30 -8.82 10.63
C THR A 401 -4.79 -7.38 10.69
N ALA A 402 -4.17 -6.48 9.92
CA ALA A 402 -4.60 -5.09 9.83
C ALA A 402 -6.01 -4.96 9.21
N PHE A 403 -6.30 -5.74 8.16
CA PHE A 403 -7.63 -5.80 7.55
C PHE A 403 -8.70 -6.24 8.56
N ARG A 404 -8.43 -7.29 9.35
CA ARG A 404 -9.36 -7.70 10.40
C ARG A 404 -9.65 -6.57 11.39
N MET A 405 -8.61 -5.87 11.85
CA MET A 405 -8.76 -4.72 12.76
C MET A 405 -9.54 -3.57 12.13
N ALA A 406 -9.35 -3.33 10.82
CA ALA A 406 -10.10 -2.33 10.07
C ALA A 406 -11.58 -2.71 9.95
N VAL A 407 -11.88 -3.95 9.60
CA VAL A 407 -13.27 -4.45 9.51
C VAL A 407 -13.96 -4.45 10.87
N GLU A 408 -13.24 -4.73 11.96
CA GLU A 408 -13.80 -4.61 13.31
C GLU A 408 -14.25 -3.16 13.61
N GLN A 409 -13.49 -2.15 13.20
CA GLN A 409 -13.89 -0.74 13.32
C GLN A 409 -15.03 -0.40 12.33
N GLU A 410 -14.95 -0.87 11.10
CA GLU A 410 -16.01 -0.68 10.10
C GLU A 410 -17.36 -1.21 10.58
N MET A 411 -17.38 -2.39 11.22
CA MET A 411 -18.59 -2.95 11.82
C MET A 411 -19.17 -2.06 12.92
N GLU A 412 -18.33 -1.42 13.72
CA GLU A 412 -18.80 -0.47 14.74
C GLU A 412 -19.43 0.78 14.11
N LEU A 413 -18.86 1.29 13.02
CA LEU A 413 -19.43 2.42 12.28
C LEU A 413 -20.77 2.05 11.64
N GLU A 414 -20.87 0.86 11.02
CA GLU A 414 -22.14 0.38 10.49
C GLU A 414 -23.20 0.22 11.58
N ARG A 415 -22.82 -0.33 12.74
CA ARG A 415 -23.71 -0.44 13.90
C ARG A 415 -24.25 0.92 14.34
N GLU A 416 -23.37 1.93 14.41
CA GLU A 416 -23.69 3.26 14.91
C GLU A 416 -24.57 4.03 13.94
N PHE A 417 -24.27 3.99 12.64
CA PHE A 417 -24.85 4.93 11.67
C PHE A 417 -25.86 4.32 10.71
N ALA A 418 -25.71 3.07 10.28
CA ALA A 418 -26.45 2.57 9.13
C ALA A 418 -27.12 1.19 9.28
N LEU A 419 -26.76 0.40 10.29
CA LEU A 419 -27.13 -1.01 10.37
C LEU A 419 -28.63 -1.29 10.17
N GLY A 420 -29.50 -0.51 10.80
CA GLY A 420 -30.94 -0.69 10.71
C GLY A 420 -31.46 -0.57 9.28
N LEU A 421 -31.11 0.49 8.58
CA LEU A 421 -31.53 0.76 7.20
C LEU A 421 -30.98 -0.28 6.22
N ARG A 422 -29.72 -0.64 6.37
CA ARG A 422 -29.05 -1.59 5.49
C ARG A 422 -29.54 -3.03 5.66
N CYS A 423 -29.86 -3.43 6.89
CA CYS A 423 -30.50 -4.71 7.13
C CYS A 423 -31.88 -4.78 6.45
N ILE A 424 -32.73 -3.75 6.62
CA ILE A 424 -34.04 -3.69 5.99
C ILE A 424 -33.91 -3.77 4.46
N LYS A 425 -33.02 -3.01 3.84
CA LYS A 425 -32.75 -3.04 2.39
C LYS A 425 -32.47 -4.47 1.91
N THR A 426 -31.55 -5.15 2.57
CA THR A 426 -31.11 -6.51 2.18
C THR A 426 -32.28 -7.50 2.08
N TYR A 427 -33.27 -7.39 2.96
CA TYR A 427 -34.40 -8.29 2.97
C TYR A 427 -35.52 -7.83 2.02
N ILE A 428 -35.73 -6.51 1.84
CA ILE A 428 -36.65 -5.98 0.85
C ILE A 428 -36.22 -6.40 -0.56
N ASP A 429 -34.95 -6.30 -0.87
CA ASP A 429 -34.38 -6.71 -2.16
C ASP A 429 -34.61 -8.22 -2.44
N ARG A 430 -34.73 -9.04 -1.38
CA ARG A 430 -35.09 -10.47 -1.48
C ARG A 430 -36.60 -10.75 -1.49
N SER A 431 -37.45 -9.73 -1.39
CA SER A 431 -38.90 -9.85 -1.26
C SER A 431 -39.35 -10.68 -0.05
N ASP A 432 -38.56 -10.65 1.04
CA ASP A 432 -38.84 -11.34 2.30
C ASP A 432 -39.22 -10.34 3.39
N GLU A 433 -40.54 -10.00 3.48
CA GLU A 433 -41.04 -9.04 4.47
C GLU A 433 -40.93 -9.53 5.91
N GLU A 434 -41.03 -10.84 6.15
CA GLU A 434 -40.92 -11.41 7.50
C GLU A 434 -39.47 -11.42 7.96
N GLY A 435 -38.52 -11.75 7.08
CA GLY A 435 -37.10 -11.61 7.28
C GLY A 435 -36.71 -10.15 7.55
N ALA A 436 -37.25 -9.18 6.81
CA ALA A 436 -37.01 -7.76 7.02
C ALA A 436 -37.40 -7.30 8.43
N ARG A 437 -38.55 -7.73 8.94
CA ARG A 437 -38.98 -7.39 10.31
C ARG A 437 -38.08 -8.03 11.38
N ARG A 438 -37.67 -9.28 11.18
CA ARG A 438 -36.73 -9.95 12.10
C ARG A 438 -35.37 -9.27 12.12
N ALA A 439 -34.86 -8.94 10.95
CA ALA A 439 -33.58 -8.23 10.81
C ALA A 439 -33.62 -6.83 11.43
N GLU A 440 -34.70 -6.09 11.24
CA GLU A 440 -34.91 -4.78 11.88
C GLU A 440 -34.91 -4.91 13.41
N ALA A 441 -35.60 -5.89 13.96
CA ALA A 441 -35.61 -6.12 15.41
C ALA A 441 -34.25 -6.46 15.96
N ALA A 442 -33.50 -7.36 15.29
CA ALA A 442 -32.14 -7.73 15.67
C ALA A 442 -31.15 -6.55 15.52
N ALA A 443 -31.26 -5.78 14.45
CA ALA A 443 -30.46 -4.58 14.24
C ALA A 443 -30.69 -3.53 15.32
N ARG A 444 -31.97 -3.26 15.67
CA ARG A 444 -32.32 -2.33 16.75
C ARG A 444 -31.79 -2.78 18.11
N GLU A 445 -31.81 -4.09 18.41
CA GLU A 445 -31.21 -4.62 19.64
C GLU A 445 -29.71 -4.32 19.71
N ILE A 446 -28.98 -4.50 18.61
CA ILE A 446 -27.54 -4.27 18.56
C ILE A 446 -27.18 -2.78 18.52
N MET A 447 -27.95 -1.97 17.80
CA MET A 447 -27.76 -0.51 17.77
C MET A 447 -27.92 0.14 19.15
N ASN A 448 -28.76 -0.45 20.02
CA ASN A 448 -28.94 0.01 21.40
C ASN A 448 -27.81 -0.44 22.35
N LYS A 449 -26.88 -1.31 21.89
CA LYS A 449 -25.71 -1.69 22.67
C LYS A 449 -24.58 -0.70 22.43
N GLU A 450 -23.78 -0.46 23.44
CA GLU A 450 -22.64 0.45 23.34
C GLU A 450 -21.53 -0.08 22.42
N GLU A 451 -21.41 -1.40 22.28
CA GLU A 451 -20.41 -2.08 21.46
C GLU A 451 -21.03 -3.31 20.77
N MET A 452 -20.40 -3.76 19.69
CA MET A 452 -20.76 -5.00 19.02
C MET A 452 -20.66 -6.19 19.99
N PRO A 453 -21.64 -7.14 19.98
CA PRO A 453 -21.57 -8.31 20.85
C PRO A 453 -20.30 -9.13 20.64
N ILE A 454 -19.62 -9.54 21.70
CA ILE A 454 -18.40 -10.37 21.66
C ILE A 454 -18.60 -11.69 20.91
N SER A 455 -19.84 -12.19 20.83
CA SER A 455 -20.21 -13.38 20.08
C SER A 455 -20.14 -13.20 18.55
N ILE A 456 -20.05 -11.95 18.05
CA ILE A 456 -19.87 -11.66 16.64
C ILE A 456 -18.40 -11.42 16.38
N ARG A 457 -17.81 -12.17 15.44
CA ARG A 457 -16.37 -12.14 15.15
C ARG A 457 -16.10 -11.99 13.67
N VAL A 458 -15.04 -11.27 13.36
CA VAL A 458 -14.51 -11.14 11.98
C VAL A 458 -13.54 -12.28 11.71
N THR A 459 -13.82 -13.06 10.68
CA THR A 459 -12.92 -14.07 10.14
C THR A 459 -12.45 -13.62 8.76
N VAL A 460 -11.15 -13.59 8.53
CA VAL A 460 -10.59 -13.24 7.23
C VAL A 460 -10.41 -14.51 6.41
N LYS A 461 -11.06 -14.57 5.26
CA LYS A 461 -10.78 -15.55 4.22
C LYS A 461 -9.92 -14.92 3.13
N VAL A 462 -9.15 -15.75 2.47
CA VAL A 462 -8.37 -15.37 1.31
C VAL A 462 -8.93 -16.12 0.13
N GLN A 463 -9.42 -15.42 -0.87
CA GLN A 463 -9.69 -16.01 -2.16
C GLN A 463 -8.35 -16.19 -2.88
N LYS A 464 -7.84 -17.42 -2.92
CA LYS A 464 -6.67 -17.72 -3.74
C LYS A 464 -7.10 -17.73 -5.20
N THR A 465 -6.72 -16.70 -5.93
CA THR A 465 -7.00 -16.56 -7.38
C THR A 465 -6.00 -17.37 -8.22
N ALA A 466 -4.91 -17.88 -7.62
CA ALA A 466 -3.89 -18.65 -8.33
C ALA A 466 -4.48 -19.94 -8.91
N GLY A 467 -4.57 -20.03 -10.24
CA GLY A 467 -5.24 -21.09 -10.97
C GLY A 467 -4.83 -22.52 -10.62
N PHE A 468 -3.57 -22.74 -10.22
CA PHE A 468 -3.10 -24.07 -9.82
C PHE A 468 -3.58 -24.48 -8.43
N SER A 469 -3.66 -23.55 -7.48
CA SER A 469 -4.22 -23.82 -6.13
C SER A 469 -5.73 -24.07 -6.21
N ALA A 470 -6.43 -23.36 -7.10
CA ALA A 470 -7.85 -23.56 -7.38
C ALA A 470 -8.10 -24.95 -7.99
N ILE A 471 -7.27 -25.40 -8.94
CA ILE A 471 -7.38 -26.76 -9.53
C ILE A 471 -7.20 -27.83 -8.48
N SER A 472 -6.17 -27.77 -7.64
CA SER A 472 -5.93 -28.74 -6.57
C SER A 472 -7.02 -28.74 -5.50
N HIS A 473 -7.56 -27.55 -5.18
CA HIS A 473 -8.69 -27.41 -4.27
C HIS A 473 -9.95 -28.03 -4.87
N ASN A 474 -10.26 -27.71 -6.11
CA ASN A 474 -11.43 -28.24 -6.82
C ASN A 474 -11.36 -29.75 -6.97
N ASP A 475 -10.19 -30.32 -7.28
CA ASP A 475 -9.96 -31.77 -7.29
C ASP A 475 -10.27 -32.41 -5.94
N THR A 476 -9.89 -31.77 -4.85
CA THR A 476 -10.19 -32.25 -3.49
C THR A 476 -11.69 -32.20 -3.22
N VAL A 477 -12.36 -31.11 -3.60
CA VAL A 477 -13.81 -30.96 -3.45
C VAL A 477 -14.56 -32.00 -4.29
N PHE A 478 -14.15 -32.22 -5.55
CA PHE A 478 -14.74 -33.29 -6.38
C PHE A 478 -14.63 -34.65 -5.76
N ARG A 479 -13.46 -35.02 -5.21
CA ARG A 479 -13.27 -36.30 -4.49
C ARG A 479 -14.16 -36.42 -3.25
N LEU A 480 -14.36 -35.33 -2.51
CA LEU A 480 -15.26 -35.32 -1.35
C LEU A 480 -16.73 -35.50 -1.76
N VAL A 481 -17.15 -34.94 -2.89
CA VAL A 481 -18.49 -35.13 -3.45
C VAL A 481 -18.63 -36.55 -3.97
N GLU A 482 -17.66 -37.09 -4.72
CA GLU A 482 -17.66 -38.45 -5.25
C GLU A 482 -17.67 -39.51 -4.14
N SER A 483 -16.96 -39.25 -3.03
CA SER A 483 -16.95 -40.14 -1.86
C SER A 483 -18.23 -40.06 -1.01
N GLY A 484 -19.15 -39.15 -1.33
CA GLY A 484 -20.38 -38.94 -0.57
C GLY A 484 -20.19 -38.25 0.78
N MET A 485 -19.00 -37.72 1.07
CA MET A 485 -18.72 -36.99 2.32
C MET A 485 -19.40 -35.65 2.40
N ILE A 486 -19.63 -35.01 1.24
CA ILE A 486 -20.34 -33.75 1.11
C ILE A 486 -21.38 -33.86 -0.02
N THR A 487 -22.47 -33.10 0.11
CA THR A 487 -23.49 -33.04 -0.94
C THR A 487 -23.00 -32.23 -2.14
N PRO A 488 -23.51 -32.46 -3.36
CA PRO A 488 -23.14 -31.66 -4.53
C PRO A 488 -23.38 -30.16 -4.35
N GLU A 489 -24.40 -29.77 -3.58
CA GLU A 489 -24.72 -28.38 -3.25
C GLU A 489 -23.60 -27.74 -2.41
N VAL A 490 -23.14 -28.44 -1.35
CA VAL A 490 -21.99 -28.01 -0.53
C VAL A 490 -20.73 -28.03 -1.38
N GLY A 491 -20.57 -29.02 -2.27
CA GLY A 491 -19.48 -29.07 -3.23
C GLY A 491 -19.43 -27.82 -4.12
N LEU A 492 -20.55 -27.40 -4.66
CA LEU A 492 -20.67 -26.19 -5.48
C LEU A 492 -20.30 -24.92 -4.68
N GLU A 493 -20.63 -24.89 -3.38
CA GLU A 493 -20.24 -23.79 -2.49
C GLU A 493 -18.72 -23.72 -2.27
N LEU A 494 -18.05 -24.84 -2.27
CA LEU A 494 -16.60 -24.97 -2.01
C LEU A 494 -15.74 -24.83 -3.27
N ILE A 495 -16.25 -25.15 -4.46
CA ILE A 495 -15.50 -25.00 -5.73
C ILE A 495 -15.19 -23.53 -6.03
N VAL A 496 -13.99 -23.30 -6.54
CA VAL A 496 -13.50 -21.98 -6.96
C VAL A 496 -13.36 -21.97 -8.48
N PHE A 497 -14.19 -21.17 -9.18
CA PHE A 497 -14.06 -20.90 -10.62
C PHE A 497 -14.73 -19.56 -10.99
N ASP A 498 -14.27 -18.96 -12.07
CA ASP A 498 -14.85 -17.72 -12.59
C ASP A 498 -16.28 -17.97 -13.07
N GLY A 499 -17.23 -17.10 -12.66
CA GLY A 499 -18.64 -17.25 -13.02
C GLY A 499 -19.46 -18.12 -12.07
N LYS A 500 -18.92 -18.52 -10.93
CA LYS A 500 -19.63 -19.33 -9.91
C LYS A 500 -20.98 -18.74 -9.49
N GLU A 501 -21.05 -17.44 -9.26
CA GLU A 501 -22.28 -16.76 -8.86
C GLU A 501 -23.33 -16.76 -10.01
N GLN A 502 -22.88 -16.64 -11.26
CA GLN A 502 -23.74 -16.79 -12.43
C GLN A 502 -24.28 -18.21 -12.55
N ALA A 503 -23.43 -19.22 -12.33
CA ALA A 503 -23.85 -20.62 -12.32
C ALA A 503 -24.90 -20.90 -11.24
N LYS A 504 -24.71 -20.37 -10.02
CA LYS A 504 -25.69 -20.47 -8.92
C LYS A 504 -27.02 -19.80 -9.26
N ALA A 505 -26.98 -18.61 -9.87
CA ALA A 505 -28.18 -17.89 -10.28
C ALA A 505 -28.95 -18.67 -11.34
N LEU A 506 -28.27 -19.27 -12.32
CA LEU A 506 -28.89 -20.12 -13.33
C LEU A 506 -29.51 -21.40 -12.75
N MET A 507 -28.85 -22.03 -11.79
CA MET A 507 -29.39 -23.22 -11.08
C MET A 507 -30.66 -22.86 -10.30
N LYS A 508 -30.65 -21.76 -9.52
CA LYS A 508 -31.85 -21.29 -8.81
C LYS A 508 -33.01 -21.00 -9.76
N ASN A 509 -32.74 -20.37 -10.90
CA ASN A 509 -33.77 -20.09 -11.91
C ASN A 509 -34.32 -21.35 -12.56
N SER A 510 -33.47 -22.39 -12.76
CA SER A 510 -33.93 -23.68 -13.30
C SER A 510 -34.80 -24.45 -12.31
N GLU A 511 -34.52 -24.41 -10.99
CA GLU A 511 -35.39 -25.00 -9.95
C GLU A 511 -36.73 -24.31 -9.85
N PHE A 512 -36.78 -22.97 -9.99
CA PHE A 512 -38.05 -22.21 -10.08
C PHE A 512 -38.85 -22.58 -11.31
N GLY A 513 -38.19 -22.85 -12.46
CA GLY A 513 -38.84 -23.32 -13.68
C GLY A 513 -39.43 -24.72 -13.55
N ILE A 514 -38.77 -25.62 -12.83
CA ILE A 514 -39.23 -27.01 -12.60
C ILE A 514 -40.40 -27.02 -11.61
N ARG A 515 -40.33 -26.29 -10.52
CA ARG A 515 -41.46 -26.20 -9.54
C ARG A 515 -42.72 -25.61 -10.15
N ASN A 516 -42.63 -24.60 -11.03
CA ASN A 516 -43.77 -24.04 -11.73
C ASN A 516 -44.36 -24.98 -12.79
N SER A 517 -43.55 -25.89 -13.35
CA SER A 517 -44.06 -26.90 -14.31
C SER A 517 -44.74 -28.09 -13.63
N GLU A 518 -44.40 -28.39 -12.36
CA GLU A 518 -45.07 -29.44 -11.56
C GLU A 518 -46.37 -28.94 -10.90
N SER A 519 -46.53 -27.63 -10.69
CA SER A 519 -47.78 -27.06 -10.15
C SER A 519 -48.88 -26.82 -11.20
N ILE A 520 -48.58 -27.08 -12.48
CA ILE A 520 -49.53 -26.97 -13.62
C ILE A 520 -49.97 -28.38 -14.11
N ARG A 521 -49.50 -29.43 -13.50
CA ARG A 521 -50.04 -30.79 -13.67
C ARG A 521 -50.82 -31.19 -12.42
#